data_903127677b067ad73117dd5404f73b9b
#
_entry.id   903127677b067ad73117dd5404f73b9b
#
_cell.length_a   1.000
_cell.length_b   1.000
_cell.length_c   1.000
_cell.angle_alpha   90.00
_cell.angle_beta   90.00
_cell.angle_gamma   90.00
#
_symmetry.space_group_name_H-M   'P 1'
#
loop_
_entity.id
_entity.type
_entity.pdbx_description
1 polymer ?
#
loop_
_entity_poly.entity_id
_entity_poly.type
_entity_poly.pdbx_seq_one_letter_code
_entity_poly.pdbx_strand_id
1 'polypeptide(L)'
;MKLTPEQQAMLNGEKGETMAKVVKTLVMYGDAFGAERMVPVTSKYGHTVISFGLKAIKPVYELYDQLIDAGLTSAQKFTADPRPIDDNIPTSLLEDIVFKKIMYTHQASYEEQLKKLGIKGEDDYSCTCYMDEVGNKPAKGEVLSWAESSAVVYANSVLGARCNRNSGIIELMGSVAGFVPEFGLLTDEGRKATWIIEVKCEKKPEAQLLGSAIGMKVMEEVPYIKGLDKWLGTELTDGVCAYLKDFGAATASNGSVGLYHIENLTPEAKEHGEALIKEGAQVYVIDDAELERVKASYPIIWKNKDAKPELCFVGCPHMSVQQLKDWTDAIEEKLRANGLSKVTVPTVFTAAPAVIKALKGTVYLDKLATYVLPSRRPSGLR
;
A
#
# COMPACT_ATOMS: atom_id res chain seq x y z
N MET A 1 20.54 22.24 -1.81
CA MET A 1 20.42 21.70 -0.43
C MET A 1 21.79 21.57 0.24
N LYS A 2 21.84 21.46 1.58
CA LYS A 2 23.08 21.24 2.35
C LYS A 2 23.36 19.74 2.44
N LEU A 3 24.59 19.34 2.10
CA LEU A 3 25.04 17.94 2.17
C LEU A 3 26.08 17.80 3.30
N THR A 4 26.10 16.63 3.93
CA THR A 4 27.18 16.27 4.85
C THR A 4 28.48 15.99 4.07
N PRO A 5 29.67 16.00 4.70
CA PRO A 5 30.90 15.64 4.02
C PRO A 5 30.84 14.27 3.33
N GLU A 6 30.22 13.28 3.97
CA GLU A 6 30.03 11.95 3.38
C GLU A 6 29.12 11.95 2.15
N GLN A 7 27.99 12.65 2.21
CA GLN A 7 27.07 12.81 1.08
C GLN A 7 27.74 13.56 -0.08
N GLN A 8 28.55 14.58 0.24
CA GLN A 8 29.32 15.31 -0.77
C GLN A 8 30.39 14.42 -1.43
N ALA A 9 31.08 13.59 -0.66
CA ALA A 9 32.05 12.62 -1.17
C ALA A 9 31.39 11.59 -2.11
N MET A 10 30.21 11.10 -1.75
CA MET A 10 29.40 10.24 -2.63
C MET A 10 29.02 10.97 -3.93
N LEU A 11 28.54 12.20 -3.85
CA LEU A 11 28.18 13.02 -5.01
C LEU A 11 29.38 13.28 -5.93
N ASN A 12 30.55 13.46 -5.36
CA ASN A 12 31.81 13.69 -6.09
C ASN A 12 32.40 12.42 -6.71
N GLY A 13 31.80 11.25 -6.48
CA GLY A 13 32.22 9.97 -7.08
C GLY A 13 33.20 9.15 -6.27
N GLU A 14 33.50 9.52 -5.02
CA GLU A 14 34.44 8.77 -4.16
C GLU A 14 33.94 7.36 -3.80
N LYS A 15 32.62 7.11 -3.96
CA LYS A 15 31.98 5.79 -3.84
C LYS A 15 31.59 5.18 -5.20
N GLY A 16 32.20 5.66 -6.28
CA GLY A 16 31.94 5.21 -7.64
C GLY A 16 30.93 6.08 -8.39
N GLU A 17 31.00 6.04 -9.74
CA GLU A 17 30.19 6.87 -10.63
C GLU A 17 28.68 6.59 -10.49
N THR A 18 28.29 5.32 -10.33
CA THR A 18 26.88 4.94 -10.19
C THR A 18 26.28 5.48 -8.89
N MET A 19 27.02 5.41 -7.77
CA MET A 19 26.60 6.03 -6.51
C MET A 19 26.48 7.56 -6.64
N ALA A 20 27.41 8.21 -7.34
CA ALA A 20 27.34 9.64 -7.60
C ALA A 20 26.05 10.02 -8.39
N LYS A 21 25.65 9.22 -9.38
CA LYS A 21 24.40 9.41 -10.13
C LYS A 21 23.17 9.24 -9.22
N VAL A 22 23.17 8.23 -8.33
CA VAL A 22 22.10 8.02 -7.35
C VAL A 22 21.96 9.26 -6.45
N VAL A 23 23.04 9.70 -5.82
CA VAL A 23 23.01 10.86 -4.93
C VAL A 23 22.64 12.14 -5.67
N LYS A 24 23.17 12.35 -6.89
CA LYS A 24 22.80 13.49 -7.73
C LYS A 24 21.28 13.51 -8.01
N THR A 25 20.68 12.37 -8.30
CA THR A 25 19.25 12.27 -8.55
C THR A 25 18.44 12.65 -7.30
N LEU A 26 18.83 12.15 -6.13
CA LEU A 26 18.19 12.51 -4.86
C LEU A 26 18.34 14.00 -4.53
N VAL A 27 19.51 14.59 -4.81
CA VAL A 27 19.75 16.04 -4.63
C VAL A 27 18.84 16.86 -5.55
N MET A 28 18.82 16.53 -6.84
CA MET A 28 17.97 17.23 -7.81
C MET A 28 16.49 17.11 -7.47
N TYR A 29 16.07 15.91 -7.03
CA TYR A 29 14.71 15.66 -6.58
C TYR A 29 14.37 16.49 -5.35
N GLY A 30 15.21 16.44 -4.32
CA GLY A 30 15.03 17.22 -3.09
C GLY A 30 15.01 18.72 -3.34
N ASP A 31 15.92 19.25 -4.18
CA ASP A 31 15.94 20.67 -4.54
C ASP A 31 14.64 21.10 -5.23
N ALA A 32 14.07 20.27 -6.11
CA ALA A 32 12.81 20.53 -6.79
C ALA A 32 11.61 20.65 -5.82
N PHE A 33 11.68 19.96 -4.67
CA PHE A 33 10.67 20.00 -3.61
C PHE A 33 11.05 20.88 -2.41
N GLY A 34 12.12 21.66 -2.53
CA GLY A 34 12.55 22.62 -1.50
C GLY A 34 13.19 21.97 -0.25
N ALA A 35 13.70 20.76 -0.38
CA ALA A 35 14.44 20.12 0.72
C ALA A 35 15.71 20.89 1.04
N GLU A 36 15.96 21.19 2.32
CA GLU A 36 17.16 21.90 2.76
C GLU A 36 18.34 20.95 3.03
N ARG A 37 18.07 19.70 3.33
CA ARG A 37 19.07 18.65 3.67
C ARG A 37 18.57 17.26 3.34
N MET A 38 19.48 16.27 3.42
CA MET A 38 19.17 14.86 3.47
C MET A 38 19.08 14.37 4.91
N VAL A 39 18.18 13.42 5.17
CA VAL A 39 18.07 12.72 6.46
C VAL A 39 18.28 11.24 6.29
N PRO A 40 18.89 10.55 7.27
CA PRO A 40 19.11 9.10 7.19
C PRO A 40 17.79 8.35 7.18
N VAL A 41 17.72 7.27 6.41
CA VAL A 41 16.65 6.26 6.54
C VAL A 41 16.93 5.49 7.83
N THR A 42 15.93 5.46 8.73
CA THR A 42 16.08 4.86 10.06
C THR A 42 15.29 3.58 10.24
N SER A 43 14.39 3.27 9.31
CA SER A 43 13.64 2.01 9.33
C SER A 43 14.52 0.81 9.05
N LYS A 44 14.16 -0.33 9.65
CA LYS A 44 14.88 -1.58 9.46
C LYS A 44 14.81 -2.10 8.03
N TYR A 45 13.70 -1.85 7.34
CA TYR A 45 13.43 -2.34 5.99
C TYR A 45 12.86 -1.24 5.09
N GLY A 46 13.23 -1.29 3.81
CA GLY A 46 12.59 -0.54 2.73
C GLY A 46 11.33 -1.24 2.20
N HIS A 47 10.63 -0.58 1.29
CA HIS A 47 9.54 -1.17 0.52
C HIS A 47 9.47 -0.55 -0.88
N THR A 48 9.37 -1.37 -1.93
CA THR A 48 9.35 -0.89 -3.30
C THR A 48 8.11 -1.31 -4.06
N VAL A 49 7.62 -0.40 -4.91
CA VAL A 49 6.41 -0.60 -5.74
C VAL A 49 6.72 -1.02 -7.18
N ILE A 50 7.97 -1.16 -7.57
CA ILE A 50 8.30 -1.59 -8.94
C ILE A 50 8.22 -3.12 -8.99
N SER A 51 7.01 -3.63 -9.15
CA SER A 51 6.70 -5.05 -8.98
C SER A 51 6.43 -5.80 -10.28
N PHE A 52 6.51 -5.12 -11.43
CA PHE A 52 6.00 -5.75 -12.64
C PHE A 52 7.15 -6.11 -13.58
N GLY A 53 7.38 -7.39 -13.80
CA GLY A 53 8.24 -7.91 -14.86
C GLY A 53 7.74 -7.57 -16.27
N LEU A 54 7.17 -6.39 -16.46
CA LEU A 54 6.60 -5.92 -17.71
C LEU A 54 7.69 -5.63 -18.73
N LYS A 55 7.56 -6.19 -19.92
CA LYS A 55 8.47 -5.91 -21.03
C LYS A 55 8.59 -4.40 -21.36
N ALA A 56 7.53 -3.64 -21.11
CA ALA A 56 7.48 -2.22 -21.43
C ALA A 56 8.36 -1.32 -20.55
N ILE A 57 8.80 -1.79 -19.38
CA ILE A 57 9.59 -0.98 -18.42
C ILE A 57 11.09 -1.30 -18.48
N LYS A 58 11.60 -1.62 -19.66
CA LYS A 58 13.01 -1.94 -19.90
C LYS A 58 14.01 -0.99 -19.22
N PRO A 59 13.83 0.36 -19.23
CA PRO A 59 14.78 1.28 -18.56
C PRO A 59 14.96 1.02 -17.06
N VAL A 60 13.97 0.45 -16.40
CA VAL A 60 14.04 0.11 -14.97
C VAL A 60 14.99 -1.06 -14.76
N TYR A 61 14.91 -2.11 -15.59
CA TYR A 61 15.80 -3.26 -15.49
C TYR A 61 17.25 -2.88 -15.79
N GLU A 62 17.45 -1.99 -16.79
CA GLU A 62 18.78 -1.46 -17.12
C GLU A 62 19.36 -0.63 -15.96
N LEU A 63 18.53 0.13 -15.24
CA LEU A 63 18.95 0.83 -14.03
C LEU A 63 19.36 -0.15 -12.92
N TYR A 64 18.59 -1.21 -12.73
CA TYR A 64 18.90 -2.24 -11.73
C TYR A 64 20.21 -2.94 -12.07
N ASP A 65 20.44 -3.30 -13.35
CA ASP A 65 21.70 -3.88 -13.79
C ASP A 65 22.88 -2.93 -13.53
N GLN A 66 22.73 -1.63 -13.80
CA GLN A 66 23.79 -0.65 -13.50
C GLN A 66 24.11 -0.57 -11.98
N LEU A 67 23.11 -0.66 -11.10
CA LEU A 67 23.33 -0.70 -9.66
C LEU A 67 24.07 -1.99 -9.26
N ILE A 68 23.62 -3.13 -9.78
CA ILE A 68 24.20 -4.45 -9.49
C ILE A 68 25.64 -4.56 -10.02
N ASP A 69 25.89 -4.13 -11.23
CA ASP A 69 27.24 -4.16 -11.85
C ASP A 69 28.23 -3.26 -11.12
N ALA A 70 27.72 -2.18 -10.52
CA ALA A 70 28.52 -1.32 -9.63
C ALA A 70 28.72 -1.90 -8.20
N GLY A 71 28.18 -3.09 -7.92
CA GLY A 71 28.25 -3.72 -6.59
C GLY A 71 27.39 -3.03 -5.54
N LEU A 72 26.40 -2.22 -5.93
CA LEU A 72 25.52 -1.52 -5.02
C LEU A 72 24.33 -2.39 -4.63
N THR A 73 23.98 -2.30 -3.34
CA THR A 73 22.80 -2.95 -2.77
C THR A 73 22.05 -1.93 -1.93
N SER A 74 20.79 -2.20 -1.62
CA SER A 74 20.06 -1.42 -0.63
C SER A 74 20.76 -1.50 0.74
N ALA A 75 20.88 -0.35 1.41
CA ALA A 75 21.47 -0.28 2.76
C ALA A 75 20.59 -1.05 3.79
N GLN A 76 19.28 -1.02 3.61
CA GLN A 76 18.33 -1.87 4.32
C GLN A 76 17.76 -2.92 3.38
N LYS A 77 17.55 -4.16 3.85
CA LYS A 77 16.73 -5.09 3.09
C LYS A 77 15.33 -4.50 2.86
N PHE A 78 14.64 -4.93 1.82
CA PHE A 78 13.32 -4.40 1.50
C PHE A 78 12.30 -5.49 1.17
N THR A 79 11.03 -5.15 1.29
CA THR A 79 9.88 -5.89 0.77
C THR A 79 9.44 -5.28 -0.55
N ALA A 80 8.68 -6.00 -1.35
CA ALA A 80 8.15 -5.51 -2.63
C ALA A 80 6.64 -5.71 -2.72
N ASP A 81 6.03 -5.00 -3.64
CA ASP A 81 4.62 -5.17 -4.00
C ASP A 81 4.30 -6.59 -4.48
N PRO A 82 3.02 -6.99 -4.47
CA PRO A 82 2.59 -8.31 -4.91
C PRO A 82 3.10 -8.67 -6.30
N ARG A 83 3.41 -9.94 -6.49
CA ARG A 83 3.65 -10.46 -7.84
C ARG A 83 2.42 -10.26 -8.71
N PRO A 84 2.58 -9.89 -9.99
CA PRO A 84 1.46 -9.63 -10.90
C PRO A 84 0.72 -10.92 -11.30
N ILE A 85 1.35 -12.07 -11.10
CA ILE A 85 0.81 -13.38 -11.45
C ILE A 85 0.93 -14.30 -10.24
N ASP A 86 -0.15 -14.99 -9.91
CA ASP A 86 -0.18 -16.07 -8.93
C ASP A 86 -0.57 -17.38 -9.63
N ASP A 87 0.34 -18.35 -9.65
CA ASP A 87 0.13 -19.65 -10.28
C ASP A 87 -0.92 -20.51 -9.56
N ASN A 88 -1.32 -20.14 -8.35
CA ASN A 88 -2.42 -20.79 -7.62
C ASN A 88 -3.80 -20.38 -8.16
N ILE A 89 -3.88 -19.28 -8.92
CA ILE A 89 -5.13 -18.84 -9.55
C ILE A 89 -5.25 -19.47 -10.93
N PRO A 90 -6.26 -20.31 -11.19
CA PRO A 90 -6.47 -20.91 -12.50
C PRO A 90 -6.73 -19.84 -13.56
N THR A 91 -6.00 -19.89 -14.65
CA THR A 91 -6.11 -19.02 -15.83
C THR A 91 -6.47 -19.84 -17.07
N SER A 92 -7.05 -19.18 -18.08
CA SER A 92 -7.23 -19.77 -19.40
C SER A 92 -5.90 -19.82 -20.16
N LEU A 93 -5.82 -20.69 -21.18
CA LEU A 93 -4.64 -20.74 -22.06
C LEU A 93 -4.30 -19.37 -22.70
N LEU A 94 -5.33 -18.61 -23.07
CA LEU A 94 -5.16 -17.30 -23.68
C LEU A 94 -4.58 -16.30 -22.65
N GLU A 95 -5.09 -16.32 -21.43
CA GLU A 95 -4.55 -15.48 -20.33
C GLU A 95 -3.09 -15.85 -20.03
N ASP A 96 -2.76 -17.13 -19.95
CA ASP A 96 -1.37 -17.57 -19.75
C ASP A 96 -0.44 -17.06 -20.86
N ILE A 97 -0.88 -17.11 -22.12
CA ILE A 97 -0.08 -16.60 -23.24
C ILE A 97 0.08 -15.07 -23.11
N VAL A 98 -1.01 -14.35 -22.89
CA VAL A 98 -0.99 -12.89 -22.83
C VAL A 98 -0.17 -12.42 -21.62
N PHE A 99 -0.46 -12.91 -20.43
CA PHE A 99 0.17 -12.41 -19.22
C PHE A 99 1.60 -12.95 -19.04
N LYS A 100 1.81 -14.27 -19.13
CA LYS A 100 3.11 -14.87 -18.83
C LYS A 100 4.10 -14.79 -19.99
N LYS A 101 3.62 -14.91 -21.25
CA LYS A 101 4.53 -14.98 -22.42
C LYS A 101 4.66 -13.67 -23.20
N ILE A 102 3.78 -12.69 -22.98
CA ILE A 102 3.83 -11.40 -23.67
C ILE A 102 4.08 -10.25 -22.71
N MET A 103 3.27 -10.10 -21.66
CA MET A 103 3.33 -8.93 -20.78
C MET A 103 4.44 -9.02 -19.73
N TYR A 104 4.49 -10.09 -18.96
CA TYR A 104 5.37 -10.25 -17.80
C TYR A 104 6.59 -11.13 -18.07
N THR A 105 7.15 -11.04 -19.27
CA THR A 105 8.27 -11.89 -19.69
C THR A 105 9.56 -11.66 -18.90
N HIS A 106 9.70 -10.51 -18.24
CA HIS A 106 10.86 -10.17 -17.42
C HIS A 106 10.68 -10.49 -15.92
N GLN A 107 9.57 -11.10 -15.50
CA GLN A 107 9.29 -11.32 -14.09
C GLN A 107 10.40 -12.10 -13.37
N ALA A 108 10.87 -13.21 -13.96
CA ALA A 108 11.91 -14.02 -13.34
C ALA A 108 13.25 -13.29 -13.24
N SER A 109 13.69 -12.61 -14.30
CA SER A 109 14.93 -11.83 -14.29
C SER A 109 14.86 -10.64 -13.33
N TYR A 110 13.70 -10.00 -13.25
CA TYR A 110 13.43 -8.93 -12.33
C TYR A 110 13.53 -9.41 -10.85
N GLU A 111 12.95 -10.55 -10.51
CA GLU A 111 13.07 -11.12 -9.16
C GLU A 111 14.52 -11.46 -8.80
N GLU A 112 15.34 -11.93 -9.77
CA GLU A 112 16.78 -12.13 -9.54
C GLU A 112 17.53 -10.81 -9.33
N GLN A 113 17.13 -9.73 -10.00
CA GLN A 113 17.68 -8.40 -9.74
C GLN A 113 17.31 -7.92 -8.33
N LEU A 114 16.05 -8.10 -7.88
CA LEU A 114 15.63 -7.76 -6.53
C LEU A 114 16.39 -8.56 -5.46
N LYS A 115 16.68 -9.85 -5.69
CA LYS A 115 17.50 -10.66 -4.80
C LYS A 115 18.91 -10.08 -4.65
N LYS A 116 19.53 -9.68 -5.75
CA LYS A 116 20.87 -9.05 -5.75
C LYS A 116 20.86 -7.67 -5.08
N LEU A 117 19.78 -6.90 -5.22
CA LEU A 117 19.63 -5.58 -4.61
C LEU A 117 19.26 -5.62 -3.13
N GLY A 118 18.79 -6.77 -2.61
CA GLY A 118 18.56 -6.96 -1.18
C GLY A 118 17.14 -7.16 -0.73
N ILE A 119 16.25 -7.76 -1.58
CA ILE A 119 14.91 -8.16 -1.10
C ILE A 119 15.05 -9.08 0.12
N LYS A 120 14.15 -8.92 1.09
CA LYS A 120 14.22 -9.56 2.40
C LYS A 120 14.07 -11.08 2.31
N GLY A 121 13.14 -11.59 1.47
CA GLY A 121 12.90 -13.01 1.27
C GLY A 121 11.98 -13.31 0.09
N GLU A 122 11.77 -14.60 -0.21
CA GLU A 122 10.94 -15.05 -1.34
C GLU A 122 9.44 -14.84 -1.14
N ASP A 123 9.00 -14.72 0.11
CA ASP A 123 7.59 -14.52 0.50
C ASP A 123 7.25 -13.06 0.83
N ASP A 124 8.21 -12.14 0.67
CA ASP A 124 8.10 -10.74 1.07
C ASP A 124 7.52 -9.82 -0.04
N TYR A 125 6.56 -10.35 -0.80
CA TYR A 125 5.82 -9.64 -1.83
C TYR A 125 4.39 -9.33 -1.35
N SER A 126 4.15 -8.11 -0.90
CA SER A 126 2.85 -7.69 -0.39
C SER A 126 2.71 -6.17 -0.34
N CYS A 127 1.59 -5.62 -0.78
CA CYS A 127 1.24 -4.21 -0.57
C CYS A 127 0.93 -3.88 0.92
N THR A 128 0.76 -4.89 1.76
CA THR A 128 0.56 -4.74 3.21
C THR A 128 1.78 -5.19 4.00
N CYS A 129 2.95 -4.70 3.60
CA CYS A 129 4.24 -5.09 4.15
C CYS A 129 4.36 -4.86 5.68
N TYR A 130 3.59 -3.93 6.22
CA TYR A 130 3.53 -3.55 7.63
C TYR A 130 2.79 -4.52 8.55
N MET A 131 2.18 -5.58 8.00
CA MET A 131 1.55 -6.63 8.82
C MET A 131 2.60 -7.40 9.63
N ASP A 132 2.23 -7.81 10.84
CA ASP A 132 3.15 -8.52 11.75
C ASP A 132 3.69 -9.80 11.13
N GLU A 133 2.88 -10.52 10.34
CA GLU A 133 3.27 -11.74 9.63
C GLU A 133 4.32 -11.48 8.55
N VAL A 134 4.28 -10.33 7.88
CA VAL A 134 5.27 -9.91 6.87
C VAL A 134 6.52 -9.33 7.55
N GLY A 135 6.34 -8.63 8.67
CA GLY A 135 7.42 -8.20 9.54
C GLY A 135 8.21 -6.99 9.05
N ASN A 136 7.63 -6.15 8.20
CA ASN A 136 8.17 -4.84 7.84
C ASN A 136 7.31 -3.73 8.46
N LYS A 137 7.29 -3.69 9.80
CA LYS A 137 6.49 -2.74 10.58
C LYS A 137 7.42 -1.70 11.21
N PRO A 138 7.42 -0.45 10.72
CA PRO A 138 8.24 0.61 11.28
C PRO A 138 7.71 1.09 12.64
N ALA A 139 8.59 1.65 13.45
CA ALA A 139 8.22 2.36 14.66
C ALA A 139 7.81 3.81 14.37
N LYS A 140 7.07 4.42 15.31
CA LYS A 140 6.70 5.82 15.26
C LYS A 140 7.95 6.71 15.13
N GLY A 141 7.91 7.66 14.21
CA GLY A 141 8.99 8.62 13.96
C GLY A 141 10.13 8.09 13.07
N GLU A 142 10.17 6.80 12.74
CA GLU A 142 11.17 6.30 11.79
C GLU A 142 10.99 6.89 10.41
N VAL A 143 12.12 7.25 9.79
CA VAL A 143 12.18 7.76 8.41
C VAL A 143 12.29 6.57 7.46
N LEU A 144 11.37 6.50 6.51
CA LEU A 144 11.25 5.41 5.56
C LEU A 144 11.70 5.84 4.17
N SER A 145 12.23 4.88 3.41
CA SER A 145 12.37 4.93 1.97
C SER A 145 11.41 3.90 1.37
N TRP A 146 10.13 4.26 1.33
CA TRP A 146 9.04 3.39 0.87
C TRP A 146 8.32 3.98 -0.32
N ALA A 147 7.91 3.13 -1.22
CA ALA A 147 6.91 3.42 -2.25
C ALA A 147 5.74 2.44 -2.11
N GLU A 148 4.67 2.68 -2.70
CA GLU A 148 3.33 2.09 -2.64
C GLU A 148 2.37 2.94 -1.80
N SER A 149 1.25 3.31 -2.42
CA SER A 149 0.34 4.31 -1.87
C SER A 149 -0.35 3.87 -0.58
N SER A 150 -0.85 2.62 -0.52
CA SER A 150 -1.57 2.12 0.65
C SER A 150 -0.62 1.81 1.83
N ALA A 151 0.60 1.36 1.56
CA ALA A 151 1.60 1.13 2.59
C ALA A 151 2.09 2.44 3.19
N VAL A 152 2.37 3.45 2.36
CA VAL A 152 2.85 4.76 2.82
C VAL A 152 1.80 5.46 3.67
N VAL A 153 0.53 5.52 3.22
CA VAL A 153 -0.52 6.18 4.02
C VAL A 153 -0.77 5.46 5.34
N TYR A 154 -0.69 4.14 5.37
CA TYR A 154 -0.83 3.37 6.61
C TYR A 154 0.35 3.60 7.56
N ALA A 155 1.59 3.54 7.04
CA ALA A 155 2.79 3.78 7.84
C ALA A 155 2.79 5.19 8.46
N ASN A 156 2.44 6.21 7.68
CA ASN A 156 2.34 7.58 8.16
C ASN A 156 1.24 7.77 9.20
N SER A 157 0.04 7.26 8.93
CA SER A 157 -1.17 7.60 9.68
C SER A 157 -1.40 6.69 10.89
N VAL A 158 -1.24 5.37 10.69
CA VAL A 158 -1.55 4.36 11.72
C VAL A 158 -0.34 4.02 12.57
N LEU A 159 0.85 3.98 11.98
CA LEU A 159 2.09 3.68 12.70
C LEU A 159 2.84 4.93 13.15
N GLY A 160 2.54 6.10 12.57
CA GLY A 160 3.21 7.36 12.90
C GLY A 160 4.65 7.43 12.40
N ALA A 161 5.02 6.64 11.40
CA ALA A 161 6.29 6.74 10.71
C ALA A 161 6.30 7.93 9.73
N ARG A 162 7.43 8.22 9.11
CA ARG A 162 7.62 9.37 8.23
C ARG A 162 8.07 8.94 6.84
N CYS A 163 7.22 9.12 5.84
CA CYS A 163 7.49 8.78 4.45
C CYS A 163 6.77 9.73 3.49
N ASN A 164 7.45 10.20 2.46
CA ASN A 164 6.79 10.85 1.33
C ASN A 164 6.20 9.81 0.38
N ARG A 165 5.27 10.23 -0.47
CA ARG A 165 4.70 9.43 -1.57
C ARG A 165 5.56 9.61 -2.81
N ASN A 166 6.68 8.91 -2.88
CA ASN A 166 7.62 9.00 -4.00
C ASN A 166 7.43 7.81 -4.97
N SER A 167 8.10 7.87 -6.12
CA SER A 167 8.16 6.73 -7.03
C SER A 167 9.07 5.64 -6.48
N GLY A 168 8.83 4.36 -6.87
CA GLY A 168 9.66 3.25 -6.43
C GLY A 168 11.14 3.38 -6.82
N ILE A 169 11.45 4.08 -7.90
CA ILE A 169 12.85 4.35 -8.30
C ILE A 169 13.51 5.31 -7.31
N ILE A 170 12.85 6.41 -6.95
CA ILE A 170 13.40 7.38 -5.98
C ILE A 170 13.60 6.72 -4.63
N GLU A 171 12.66 5.90 -4.18
CA GLU A 171 12.76 5.22 -2.90
C GLU A 171 13.82 4.11 -2.91
N LEU A 172 14.00 3.40 -4.02
CA LEU A 172 15.12 2.48 -4.16
C LEU A 172 16.46 3.22 -4.10
N MET A 173 16.58 4.38 -4.76
CA MET A 173 17.78 5.21 -4.67
C MET A 173 18.04 5.69 -3.25
N GLY A 174 16.99 6.09 -2.51
CA GLY A 174 17.08 6.44 -1.10
C GLY A 174 17.53 5.25 -0.23
N SER A 175 17.00 4.07 -0.51
CA SER A 175 17.40 2.83 0.17
C SER A 175 18.85 2.45 -0.15
N VAL A 176 19.32 2.64 -1.38
CA VAL A 176 20.72 2.37 -1.78
C VAL A 176 21.66 3.40 -1.17
N ALA A 177 21.29 4.68 -1.16
CA ALA A 177 22.10 5.75 -0.57
C ALA A 177 22.09 5.74 0.96
N GLY A 178 21.04 5.20 1.60
CA GLY A 178 20.83 5.20 3.03
C GLY A 178 20.28 6.52 3.59
N PHE A 179 19.84 7.45 2.74
CA PHE A 179 19.25 8.73 3.12
C PHE A 179 18.26 9.23 2.05
N VAL A 180 17.37 10.10 2.47
CA VAL A 180 16.32 10.72 1.63
C VAL A 180 16.27 12.22 1.84
N PRO A 181 15.81 13.02 0.86
CA PRO A 181 15.65 14.45 1.02
C PRO A 181 14.50 14.78 2.00
N GLU A 182 14.75 15.70 2.94
CA GLU A 182 13.80 16.10 3.97
C GLU A 182 12.86 17.19 3.47
N PHE A 183 11.65 16.78 3.09
CA PHE A 183 10.56 17.67 2.70
C PHE A 183 9.19 17.01 2.95
N GLY A 184 8.11 17.75 2.75
CA GLY A 184 6.74 17.23 2.78
C GLY A 184 6.43 16.44 4.06
N LEU A 185 5.97 15.20 3.95
CA LEU A 185 5.55 14.37 5.07
C LEU A 185 6.69 13.89 5.99
N LEU A 186 7.95 14.20 5.67
CA LEU A 186 9.07 14.01 6.59
C LEU A 186 9.20 15.13 7.62
N THR A 187 8.59 16.30 7.36
CA THR A 187 8.66 17.48 8.24
C THR A 187 7.40 17.62 9.08
N ASP A 188 7.52 18.21 10.28
CA ASP A 188 6.36 18.46 11.14
C ASP A 188 5.36 19.42 10.47
N GLU A 189 5.84 20.41 9.74
CA GLU A 189 4.98 21.36 9.04
C GLU A 189 4.22 20.73 7.87
N GLY A 190 4.86 19.84 7.11
CA GLY A 190 4.22 19.11 6.01
C GLY A 190 3.19 18.09 6.47
N ARG A 191 3.21 17.70 7.75
CA ARG A 191 2.25 16.75 8.35
C ARG A 191 1.01 17.42 8.93
N LYS A 192 0.98 18.76 9.01
CA LYS A 192 -0.20 19.48 9.49
C LYS A 192 -1.35 19.41 8.49
N ALA A 193 -2.55 19.25 9.02
CA ALA A 193 -3.77 19.13 8.25
C ALA A 193 -4.22 20.49 7.68
N THR A 194 -4.58 20.50 6.40
CA THR A 194 -5.18 21.63 5.69
C THR A 194 -6.70 21.44 5.50
N TRP A 195 -7.21 20.28 5.87
CA TRP A 195 -8.63 19.93 5.88
C TRP A 195 -9.09 19.41 7.22
N ILE A 196 -10.27 19.84 7.64
CA ILE A 196 -11.06 19.24 8.74
C ILE A 196 -12.20 18.46 8.11
N ILE A 197 -12.26 17.16 8.39
CA ILE A 197 -13.35 16.30 7.95
C ILE A 197 -14.27 16.03 9.12
N GLU A 198 -15.52 16.47 9.04
CA GLU A 198 -16.55 16.20 10.06
C GLU A 198 -17.42 15.01 9.63
N VAL A 199 -17.24 13.85 10.26
CA VAL A 199 -18.05 12.66 9.97
C VAL A 199 -19.33 12.68 10.81
N LYS A 200 -20.46 12.96 10.15
CA LYS A 200 -21.80 13.12 10.76
C LYS A 200 -22.79 12.02 10.33
N CYS A 201 -22.30 10.88 9.86
CA CYS A 201 -23.14 9.75 9.50
C CYS A 201 -23.94 9.20 10.70
N GLU A 202 -25.11 8.65 10.45
CA GLU A 202 -25.94 7.97 11.47
C GLU A 202 -25.44 6.55 11.74
N LYS A 203 -24.86 5.89 10.71
CA LYS A 203 -24.29 4.54 10.80
C LYS A 203 -22.78 4.59 10.60
N LYS A 204 -22.08 3.54 11.07
CA LYS A 204 -20.65 3.37 10.77
C LYS A 204 -20.46 3.36 9.26
N PRO A 205 -19.73 4.32 8.67
CA PRO A 205 -19.49 4.33 7.23
C PRO A 205 -18.59 3.16 6.82
N GLU A 206 -18.77 2.66 5.60
CA GLU A 206 -17.86 1.71 5.01
C GLU A 206 -16.50 2.37 4.76
N ALA A 207 -15.41 1.66 5.08
CA ALA A 207 -14.06 2.18 5.04
C ALA A 207 -13.68 2.73 3.66
N GLN A 208 -13.96 1.95 2.61
CA GLN A 208 -13.61 2.31 1.24
C GLN A 208 -14.44 3.50 0.73
N LEU A 209 -15.73 3.56 1.07
CA LEU A 209 -16.61 4.65 0.63
C LEU A 209 -16.25 5.96 1.31
N LEU A 210 -16.01 5.93 2.63
CA LEU A 210 -15.55 7.11 3.37
C LEU A 210 -14.18 7.58 2.86
N GLY A 211 -13.24 6.64 2.67
CA GLY A 211 -11.92 6.92 2.12
C GLY A 211 -11.99 7.55 0.73
N SER A 212 -12.88 7.05 -0.13
CA SER A 212 -13.10 7.62 -1.46
C SER A 212 -13.66 9.04 -1.41
N ALA A 213 -14.65 9.28 -0.54
CA ALA A 213 -15.23 10.62 -0.36
C ALA A 213 -14.16 11.64 0.06
N ILE A 214 -13.31 11.27 1.02
CA ILE A 214 -12.21 12.12 1.48
C ILE A 214 -11.17 12.29 0.38
N GLY A 215 -10.67 11.20 -0.21
CA GLY A 215 -9.64 11.25 -1.24
C GLY A 215 -10.01 12.13 -2.42
N MET A 216 -11.21 11.96 -2.97
CA MET A 216 -11.72 12.78 -4.09
C MET A 216 -11.81 14.27 -3.76
N LYS A 217 -12.00 14.62 -2.49
CA LYS A 217 -12.16 16.01 -2.06
C LYS A 217 -10.84 16.67 -1.66
N VAL A 218 -10.02 15.93 -0.92
CA VAL A 218 -8.80 16.44 -0.26
C VAL A 218 -7.60 16.34 -1.19
N MET A 219 -7.62 15.40 -2.15
CA MET A 219 -6.51 15.10 -3.05
C MET A 219 -5.23 14.74 -2.27
N GLU A 220 -4.09 15.39 -2.58
CA GLU A 220 -2.80 15.11 -1.95
C GLU A 220 -2.59 15.75 -0.57
N GLU A 221 -3.55 16.56 -0.11
CA GLU A 221 -3.43 17.27 1.16
C GLU A 221 -3.69 16.35 2.36
N VAL A 222 -3.45 16.87 3.56
CA VAL A 222 -3.58 16.13 4.82
C VAL A 222 -4.91 16.46 5.49
N PRO A 223 -5.83 15.48 5.70
CA PRO A 223 -7.06 15.66 6.45
C PRO A 223 -6.90 15.34 7.94
N TYR A 224 -7.57 16.13 8.79
CA TYR A 224 -7.84 15.83 10.20
C TYR A 224 -9.32 15.45 10.36
N ILE A 225 -9.57 14.22 10.77
CA ILE A 225 -10.90 13.58 10.75
C ILE A 225 -11.48 13.56 12.15
N LYS A 226 -12.64 14.18 12.34
CA LYS A 226 -13.40 14.26 13.58
C LYS A 226 -14.65 13.39 13.53
N GLY A 227 -15.02 12.81 14.68
CA GLY A 227 -16.24 12.06 14.86
C GLY A 227 -16.22 10.62 14.33
N LEU A 228 -15.09 10.12 13.84
CA LEU A 228 -14.97 8.72 13.44
C LEU A 228 -14.67 7.79 14.63
N ASP A 229 -14.09 8.33 15.69
CA ASP A 229 -13.79 7.65 16.95
C ASP A 229 -15.02 7.09 17.67
N LYS A 230 -16.22 7.67 17.43
CA LYS A 230 -17.49 7.13 18.01
C LYS A 230 -17.78 5.69 17.57
N TRP A 231 -17.28 5.24 16.41
CA TRP A 231 -17.45 3.87 15.93
C TRP A 231 -16.20 3.01 16.05
N LEU A 232 -15.03 3.64 15.94
CA LEU A 232 -13.77 2.92 15.97
C LEU A 232 -13.16 2.83 17.38
N GLY A 233 -13.63 3.68 18.30
CA GLY A 233 -13.00 3.84 19.61
C GLY A 233 -11.67 4.58 19.51
N THR A 234 -10.87 4.45 20.57
CA THR A 234 -9.61 5.18 20.72
C THR A 234 -8.39 4.26 20.68
N GLU A 235 -8.58 2.96 20.42
CA GLU A 235 -7.50 1.98 20.42
C GLU A 235 -7.34 1.31 19.03
N LEU A 236 -6.10 1.11 18.63
CA LEU A 236 -5.73 0.45 17.37
C LEU A 236 -5.79 -1.08 17.51
N THR A 237 -7.02 -1.61 17.67
CA THR A 237 -7.26 -3.06 17.64
C THR A 237 -7.12 -3.62 16.22
N ASP A 238 -7.00 -4.94 16.08
CA ASP A 238 -6.87 -5.61 14.77
C ASP A 238 -8.03 -5.24 13.82
N GLY A 239 -9.27 -5.19 14.35
CA GLY A 239 -10.44 -4.80 13.56
C GLY A 239 -10.41 -3.32 13.15
N VAL A 240 -9.92 -2.43 14.00
CA VAL A 240 -9.71 -1.01 13.67
C VAL A 240 -8.59 -0.87 12.65
N CYS A 241 -7.47 -1.55 12.84
CA CYS A 241 -6.36 -1.56 11.88
C CYS A 241 -6.78 -2.08 10.50
N ALA A 242 -7.62 -3.11 10.45
CA ALA A 242 -8.20 -3.61 9.21
C ALA A 242 -9.09 -2.57 8.52
N TYR A 243 -9.94 -1.87 9.27
CA TYR A 243 -10.74 -0.77 8.75
C TYR A 243 -9.86 0.37 8.21
N LEU A 244 -8.86 0.80 8.98
CA LEU A 244 -7.95 1.89 8.60
C LEU A 244 -7.06 1.53 7.40
N LYS A 245 -6.72 0.26 7.24
CA LYS A 245 -6.02 -0.25 6.06
C LYS A 245 -6.83 -0.03 4.78
N ASP A 246 -8.08 -0.44 4.78
CA ASP A 246 -8.99 -0.30 3.64
C ASP A 246 -9.37 1.17 3.39
N PHE A 247 -9.62 1.92 4.47
CA PHE A 247 -9.86 3.36 4.43
C PHE A 247 -8.69 4.13 3.82
N GLY A 248 -7.46 3.88 4.31
CA GLY A 248 -6.26 4.54 3.83
C GLY A 248 -5.98 4.22 2.36
N ALA A 249 -6.13 2.96 1.93
CA ALA A 249 -5.99 2.58 0.54
C ALA A 249 -6.96 3.33 -0.37
N ALA A 250 -8.22 3.52 0.06
CA ALA A 250 -9.21 4.27 -0.70
C ALA A 250 -8.91 5.77 -0.75
N THR A 251 -8.42 6.39 0.33
CA THR A 251 -7.98 7.80 0.31
C THR A 251 -6.80 8.01 -0.63
N ALA A 252 -5.85 7.10 -0.62
CA ALA A 252 -4.66 7.16 -1.45
C ALA A 252 -4.97 6.94 -2.94
N SER A 253 -5.81 5.97 -3.27
CA SER A 253 -6.15 5.64 -4.65
C SER A 253 -7.07 6.68 -5.32
N ASN A 254 -7.95 7.33 -4.57
CA ASN A 254 -8.89 8.33 -5.10
C ASN A 254 -8.38 9.78 -5.03
N GLY A 255 -7.36 10.07 -4.22
CA GLY A 255 -6.90 11.45 -4.02
C GLY A 255 -5.42 11.60 -3.76
N SER A 256 -4.65 10.52 -3.74
CA SER A 256 -3.22 10.57 -3.40
C SER A 256 -2.92 11.03 -1.96
N VAL A 257 -3.85 10.86 -1.01
CA VAL A 257 -3.61 11.15 0.42
C VAL A 257 -2.45 10.28 0.93
N GLY A 258 -1.42 10.90 1.48
CA GLY A 258 -0.25 10.19 2.02
C GLY A 258 -0.21 10.12 3.54
N LEU A 259 -1.06 10.90 4.21
CA LEU A 259 -1.21 10.97 5.66
C LEU A 259 -2.61 11.47 5.99
N TYR A 260 -3.25 10.87 6.97
CA TYR A 260 -4.44 11.38 7.62
C TYR A 260 -4.31 11.31 9.15
N HIS A 261 -4.98 12.22 9.84
CA HIS A 261 -5.13 12.18 11.29
C HIS A 261 -6.58 11.86 11.66
N ILE A 262 -6.79 10.96 12.60
CA ILE A 262 -8.12 10.70 13.16
C ILE A 262 -8.09 11.06 14.64
N GLU A 263 -8.95 12.01 15.01
CA GLU A 263 -9.08 12.51 16.38
C GLU A 263 -9.21 11.35 17.37
N ASN A 264 -8.50 11.43 18.49
CA ASN A 264 -8.46 10.44 19.57
C ASN A 264 -7.97 9.02 19.18
N LEU A 265 -7.57 8.76 17.93
CA LEU A 265 -7.25 7.40 17.48
C LEU A 265 -5.84 7.26 16.93
N THR A 266 -5.45 8.05 15.92
CA THR A 266 -4.12 7.90 15.31
C THR A 266 -3.02 8.50 16.19
N PRO A 267 -1.78 7.96 16.14
CA PRO A 267 -0.71 8.30 17.09
C PRO A 267 -0.45 9.79 17.22
N GLU A 268 -0.29 10.50 16.11
CA GLU A 268 -0.01 11.95 16.14
C GLU A 268 -1.24 12.76 16.59
N ALA A 269 -2.45 12.36 16.20
CA ALA A 269 -3.67 13.02 16.66
C ALA A 269 -3.89 12.85 18.16
N LYS A 270 -3.53 11.68 18.73
CA LYS A 270 -3.56 11.47 20.20
C LYS A 270 -2.54 12.36 20.93
N GLU A 271 -1.36 12.58 20.32
CA GLU A 271 -0.28 13.32 20.96
C GLU A 271 -0.46 14.84 20.85
N HIS A 272 -0.88 15.32 19.69
CA HIS A 272 -0.86 16.74 19.36
C HIS A 272 -2.27 17.34 19.22
N GLY A 273 -3.30 16.52 19.06
CA GLY A 273 -4.69 16.96 18.91
C GLY A 273 -4.86 17.98 17.78
N GLU A 274 -5.63 19.02 18.06
CA GLU A 274 -5.93 20.09 17.09
C GLU A 274 -4.73 20.99 16.75
N ALA A 275 -3.59 20.89 17.46
CA ALA A 275 -2.36 21.58 17.06
C ALA A 275 -1.81 21.11 15.70
N LEU A 276 -2.30 19.94 15.20
CA LEU A 276 -2.02 19.47 13.86
C LEU A 276 -2.83 20.20 12.78
N ILE A 277 -3.83 20.99 13.12
CA ILE A 277 -4.67 21.70 12.14
C ILE A 277 -4.05 23.06 11.84
N LYS A 278 -3.80 23.35 10.56
CA LYS A 278 -3.33 24.66 10.12
C LYS A 278 -4.42 25.70 10.26
N GLU A 279 -4.02 26.92 10.55
CA GLU A 279 -4.92 28.07 10.47
C GLU A 279 -5.51 28.19 9.07
N GLY A 280 -6.81 28.41 8.97
CA GLY A 280 -7.53 28.48 7.69
C GLY A 280 -7.81 27.14 7.03
N ALA A 281 -7.65 26.01 7.74
CA ALA A 281 -8.01 24.70 7.22
C ALA A 281 -9.46 24.67 6.71
N GLN A 282 -9.67 24.05 5.54
CA GLN A 282 -10.98 23.91 4.93
C GLN A 282 -11.81 22.88 5.68
N VAL A 283 -13.14 23.02 5.66
CA VAL A 283 -14.05 22.07 6.30
C VAL A 283 -14.84 21.29 5.25
N TYR A 284 -14.90 19.96 5.41
CA TYR A 284 -15.73 19.08 4.62
C TYR A 284 -16.57 18.20 5.53
N VAL A 285 -17.88 18.34 5.42
CA VAL A 285 -18.85 17.55 6.20
C VAL A 285 -19.27 16.35 5.39
N ILE A 286 -19.21 15.17 6.01
CA ILE A 286 -19.62 13.90 5.42
C ILE A 286 -20.73 13.30 6.27
N ASP A 287 -21.94 13.28 5.72
CA ASP A 287 -23.12 12.60 6.25
C ASP A 287 -23.53 11.43 5.32
N ASP A 288 -24.63 10.76 5.66
CA ASP A 288 -25.13 9.63 4.86
C ASP A 288 -25.54 10.06 3.44
N ALA A 289 -26.05 11.30 3.27
CA ALA A 289 -26.42 11.82 1.95
C ALA A 289 -25.20 12.07 1.06
N GLU A 290 -24.12 12.59 1.66
CA GLU A 290 -22.86 12.79 0.93
C GLU A 290 -22.22 11.45 0.54
N LEU A 291 -22.25 10.43 1.40
CA LEU A 291 -21.77 9.10 1.04
C LEU A 291 -22.59 8.48 -0.10
N GLU A 292 -23.92 8.60 -0.10
CA GLU A 292 -24.73 8.13 -1.21
C GLU A 292 -24.47 8.93 -2.51
N ARG A 293 -24.23 10.23 -2.42
CA ARG A 293 -23.81 11.06 -3.57
C ARG A 293 -22.49 10.56 -4.16
N VAL A 294 -21.49 10.29 -3.32
CA VAL A 294 -20.18 9.77 -3.75
C VAL A 294 -20.37 8.40 -4.40
N LYS A 295 -21.10 7.49 -3.78
CA LYS A 295 -21.41 6.16 -4.32
C LYS A 295 -22.10 6.25 -5.68
N ALA A 296 -23.08 7.13 -5.83
CA ALA A 296 -23.78 7.34 -7.08
C ALA A 296 -22.92 8.00 -8.18
N SER A 297 -21.82 8.66 -7.82
CA SER A 297 -20.90 9.30 -8.78
C SER A 297 -19.99 8.30 -9.51
N TYR A 298 -19.86 7.08 -9.02
CA TYR A 298 -19.05 6.05 -9.67
C TYR A 298 -19.69 5.62 -11.00
N PRO A 299 -18.92 5.56 -12.09
CA PRO A 299 -19.48 5.14 -13.38
C PRO A 299 -19.81 3.65 -13.37
N ILE A 300 -20.97 3.30 -13.93
CA ILE A 300 -21.30 1.92 -14.24
C ILE A 300 -20.62 1.59 -15.58
N ILE A 301 -19.52 0.86 -15.53
CA ILE A 301 -18.71 0.51 -16.71
C ILE A 301 -19.21 -0.77 -17.42
N TRP A 302 -20.18 -1.45 -16.87
CA TRP A 302 -20.74 -2.69 -17.45
C TRP A 302 -21.55 -2.36 -18.71
N LYS A 303 -21.17 -2.96 -19.82
CA LYS A 303 -21.86 -2.78 -21.10
C LYS A 303 -23.29 -3.31 -21.06
N ASN A 304 -23.51 -4.41 -20.34
CA ASN A 304 -24.81 -5.01 -20.11
C ASN A 304 -25.19 -4.83 -18.63
N LYS A 305 -26.22 -4.04 -18.34
CA LYS A 305 -26.70 -3.78 -16.98
C LYS A 305 -27.31 -5.02 -16.31
N ASP A 306 -27.76 -6.00 -17.10
CA ASP A 306 -28.36 -7.25 -16.63
C ASP A 306 -27.32 -8.38 -16.50
N ALA A 307 -26.05 -8.09 -16.77
CA ALA A 307 -24.97 -9.07 -16.63
C ALA A 307 -24.87 -9.56 -15.18
N LYS A 308 -24.77 -10.88 -15.03
CA LYS A 308 -24.50 -11.47 -13.72
C LYS A 308 -22.99 -11.46 -13.42
N PRO A 309 -22.58 -11.23 -12.17
CA PRO A 309 -21.18 -11.34 -11.79
C PRO A 309 -20.64 -12.75 -12.09
N GLU A 310 -19.49 -12.82 -12.74
CA GLU A 310 -18.80 -14.08 -13.05
C GLU A 310 -17.61 -14.33 -12.12
N LEU A 311 -17.11 -13.29 -11.46
CA LEU A 311 -16.01 -13.35 -10.50
C LEU A 311 -16.22 -12.30 -9.41
N CYS A 312 -15.99 -12.69 -8.17
CA CYS A 312 -15.83 -11.78 -7.03
C CYS A 312 -14.34 -11.74 -6.64
N PHE A 313 -13.77 -10.55 -6.56
CA PHE A 313 -12.38 -10.34 -6.16
C PHE A 313 -12.35 -9.48 -4.89
N VAL A 314 -11.66 -9.96 -3.85
CA VAL A 314 -11.54 -9.29 -2.55
C VAL A 314 -10.07 -9.29 -2.11
N GLY A 315 -9.54 -8.14 -1.72
CA GLY A 315 -8.19 -8.07 -1.16
C GLY A 315 -7.26 -7.10 -1.88
N CYS A 316 -7.77 -5.96 -2.32
CA CYS A 316 -6.96 -4.80 -2.69
C CYS A 316 -7.23 -3.65 -1.70
N PRO A 317 -6.28 -3.42 -0.75
CA PRO A 317 -5.00 -4.10 -0.49
C PRO A 317 -5.15 -5.52 0.07
N HIS A 318 -4.06 -6.30 0.11
CA HIS A 318 -4.02 -7.64 0.67
C HIS A 318 -4.72 -7.74 2.03
N MET A 319 -5.46 -8.83 2.23
CA MET A 319 -6.25 -9.04 3.45
C MET A 319 -5.36 -9.43 4.64
N SER A 320 -5.75 -8.97 5.82
CA SER A 320 -5.16 -9.43 7.09
C SER A 320 -5.72 -10.80 7.50
N VAL A 321 -5.06 -11.45 8.45
CA VAL A 321 -5.57 -12.68 9.10
C VAL A 321 -6.98 -12.44 9.65
N GLN A 322 -7.21 -11.30 10.33
CA GLN A 322 -8.53 -10.99 10.89
C GLN A 322 -9.58 -10.82 9.80
N GLN A 323 -9.29 -10.10 8.73
CA GLN A 323 -10.24 -9.95 7.62
C GLN A 323 -10.59 -11.28 6.95
N LEU A 324 -9.62 -12.18 6.75
CA LEU A 324 -9.90 -13.52 6.20
C LEU A 324 -10.81 -14.33 7.13
N LYS A 325 -10.64 -14.22 8.44
CA LYS A 325 -11.54 -14.84 9.44
C LYS A 325 -12.94 -14.26 9.35
N ASP A 326 -13.07 -12.92 9.40
CA ASP A 326 -14.35 -12.22 9.37
C ASP A 326 -15.14 -12.55 8.10
N TRP A 327 -14.47 -12.56 6.94
CA TRP A 327 -15.09 -12.94 5.67
C TRP A 327 -15.52 -14.41 5.67
N THR A 328 -14.71 -15.31 6.21
CA THR A 328 -15.05 -16.73 6.32
C THR A 328 -16.31 -16.94 7.14
N ASP A 329 -16.37 -16.30 8.32
CA ASP A 329 -17.51 -16.42 9.22
C ASP A 329 -18.78 -15.80 8.61
N ALA A 330 -18.66 -14.64 7.95
CA ALA A 330 -19.76 -13.99 7.26
C ALA A 330 -20.29 -14.82 6.07
N ILE A 331 -19.40 -15.47 5.30
CA ILE A 331 -19.79 -16.37 4.21
C ILE A 331 -20.51 -17.59 4.79
N GLU A 332 -19.97 -18.22 5.83
CA GLU A 332 -20.59 -19.38 6.48
C GLU A 332 -22.01 -19.07 6.99
N GLU A 333 -22.17 -17.93 7.66
CA GLU A 333 -23.48 -17.46 8.12
C GLU A 333 -24.48 -17.32 6.97
N LYS A 334 -24.07 -16.64 5.90
CA LYS A 334 -24.95 -16.42 4.74
C LYS A 334 -25.26 -17.69 3.97
N LEU A 335 -24.31 -18.59 3.80
CA LEU A 335 -24.55 -19.90 3.19
C LEU A 335 -25.56 -20.70 4.01
N ARG A 336 -25.39 -20.76 5.34
CA ARG A 336 -26.33 -21.44 6.25
C ARG A 336 -27.73 -20.84 6.18
N ALA A 337 -27.84 -19.50 6.21
CA ALA A 337 -29.12 -18.80 6.14
C ALA A 337 -29.87 -19.05 4.83
N ASN A 338 -29.18 -19.35 3.73
CA ASN A 338 -29.77 -19.62 2.41
C ASN A 338 -29.79 -21.11 2.01
N GLY A 339 -29.43 -22.02 2.92
CA GLY A 339 -29.40 -23.45 2.64
C GLY A 339 -28.37 -23.86 1.58
N LEU A 340 -27.30 -23.08 1.42
CA LEU A 340 -26.25 -23.32 0.45
C LEU A 340 -24.99 -23.87 1.12
N SER A 341 -24.22 -24.67 0.37
CA SER A 341 -22.94 -25.22 0.84
C SER A 341 -21.72 -24.48 0.24
N LYS A 342 -21.92 -23.71 -0.82
CA LYS A 342 -20.88 -22.94 -1.52
C LYS A 342 -21.43 -21.63 -2.06
N VAL A 343 -20.55 -20.66 -2.25
CA VAL A 343 -20.91 -19.41 -2.94
C VAL A 343 -21.34 -19.69 -4.38
N THR A 344 -22.21 -18.86 -4.93
CA THR A 344 -22.75 -19.04 -6.29
C THR A 344 -21.87 -18.39 -7.36
N VAL A 345 -20.98 -17.49 -6.97
CA VAL A 345 -20.03 -16.80 -7.84
C VAL A 345 -18.61 -17.18 -7.43
N PRO A 346 -17.73 -17.58 -8.37
CA PRO A 346 -16.32 -17.78 -8.07
C PRO A 346 -15.74 -16.59 -7.36
N THR A 347 -15.02 -16.81 -6.25
CA THR A 347 -14.47 -15.73 -5.43
C THR A 347 -12.99 -15.95 -5.22
N VAL A 348 -12.21 -14.89 -5.36
CA VAL A 348 -10.77 -14.86 -5.11
C VAL A 348 -10.50 -13.92 -3.95
N PHE A 349 -9.77 -14.40 -2.95
CA PHE A 349 -9.21 -13.61 -1.88
C PHE A 349 -7.71 -13.47 -2.07
N THR A 350 -7.17 -12.27 -1.89
CA THR A 350 -5.72 -12.04 -1.97
C THR A 350 -5.16 -11.62 -0.61
N ALA A 351 -4.08 -12.25 -0.23
CA ALA A 351 -3.35 -11.97 1.00
C ALA A 351 -1.85 -12.21 0.80
N ALA A 352 -1.03 -11.63 1.66
CA ALA A 352 0.41 -11.90 1.65
C ALA A 352 0.71 -13.39 1.88
N PRO A 353 1.75 -13.96 1.26
CA PRO A 353 2.15 -15.34 1.50
C PRO A 353 2.34 -15.67 2.98
N ALA A 354 2.90 -14.75 3.75
CA ALA A 354 3.07 -14.88 5.19
C ALA A 354 1.73 -14.97 5.95
N VAL A 355 0.71 -14.22 5.54
CA VAL A 355 -0.65 -14.27 6.09
C VAL A 355 -1.31 -15.62 5.79
N ILE A 356 -1.18 -16.11 4.55
CA ILE A 356 -1.68 -17.45 4.19
C ILE A 356 -0.98 -18.53 5.02
N LYS A 357 0.34 -18.40 5.22
CA LYS A 357 1.12 -19.32 6.05
C LYS A 357 0.66 -19.33 7.51
N ALA A 358 0.30 -18.17 8.07
CA ALA A 358 -0.23 -18.05 9.43
C ALA A 358 -1.60 -18.75 9.59
N LEU A 359 -2.39 -18.86 8.51
CA LEU A 359 -3.67 -19.56 8.51
C LEU A 359 -3.57 -21.05 8.25
N LYS A 360 -2.41 -21.56 7.80
CA LYS A 360 -2.23 -23.01 7.56
C LYS A 360 -2.46 -23.81 8.85
N GLY A 361 -3.24 -24.89 8.73
CA GLY A 361 -3.60 -25.73 9.86
C GLY A 361 -4.72 -25.15 10.76
N THR A 362 -5.28 -24.02 10.40
CA THR A 362 -6.47 -23.49 11.05
C THR A 362 -7.73 -23.90 10.30
N VAL A 363 -8.86 -23.96 11.01
CA VAL A 363 -10.18 -24.25 10.43
C VAL A 363 -10.59 -23.22 9.36
N TYR A 364 -10.05 -22.01 9.39
CA TYR A 364 -10.43 -20.93 8.47
C TYR A 364 -9.97 -21.18 7.03
N LEU A 365 -8.76 -21.65 6.82
CA LEU A 365 -8.27 -21.96 5.47
C LEU A 365 -9.05 -23.13 4.84
N ASP A 366 -9.36 -24.15 5.64
CA ASP A 366 -10.17 -25.30 5.19
C ASP A 366 -11.61 -24.88 4.85
N LYS A 367 -12.22 -24.01 5.66
CA LYS A 367 -13.56 -23.47 5.39
C LYS A 367 -13.56 -22.63 4.11
N LEU A 368 -12.60 -21.73 3.91
CA LEU A 368 -12.48 -20.95 2.68
C LEU A 368 -12.35 -21.88 1.46
N ALA A 369 -11.49 -22.89 1.51
CA ALA A 369 -11.34 -23.86 0.44
C ALA A 369 -12.65 -24.64 0.16
N THR A 370 -13.48 -24.84 1.17
CA THR A 370 -14.77 -25.52 1.03
C THR A 370 -15.86 -24.62 0.45
N TYR A 371 -15.95 -23.39 0.91
CA TYR A 371 -17.05 -22.47 0.58
C TYR A 371 -16.85 -21.73 -0.72
N VAL A 372 -15.61 -21.39 -1.07
CA VAL A 372 -15.26 -20.64 -2.27
C VAL A 372 -15.09 -21.61 -3.44
N LEU A 373 -15.81 -21.37 -4.53
CA LEU A 373 -15.65 -22.14 -5.75
C LEU A 373 -14.26 -21.88 -6.35
N PRO A 374 -13.47 -22.92 -6.67
CA PRO A 374 -12.30 -22.70 -7.48
C PRO A 374 -12.74 -22.07 -8.81
N SER A 375 -12.06 -21.02 -9.24
CA SER A 375 -12.28 -20.46 -10.58
C SER A 375 -12.19 -21.62 -11.58
N ARG A 376 -13.18 -21.75 -12.47
CA ARG A 376 -13.27 -22.88 -13.39
C ARG A 376 -11.99 -22.99 -14.23
N ARG A 377 -11.24 -24.08 -14.05
CA ARG A 377 -10.37 -24.52 -15.15
C ARG A 377 -11.29 -24.88 -16.31
N PRO A 378 -11.04 -24.39 -17.55
CA PRO A 378 -11.71 -24.94 -18.72
C PRO A 378 -11.48 -26.45 -18.70
N SER A 379 -12.56 -27.22 -18.77
CA SER A 379 -12.50 -28.67 -18.87
C SER A 379 -11.72 -29.04 -20.11
N GLY A 380 -10.49 -29.46 -19.96
CA GLY A 380 -9.72 -30.03 -21.05
C GLY A 380 -8.26 -29.61 -21.13
N LEU A 381 -7.48 -29.77 -20.08
CA LEU A 381 -6.02 -30.01 -20.21
C LEU A 381 -5.56 -30.62 -18.88
N ARG A 382 -5.32 -31.93 -18.91
CA ARG A 382 -4.48 -32.64 -17.94
C ARG A 382 -3.02 -32.42 -18.32
#